data_52550c94d6d51895a3287442eaf1fdc8
#
_entry.id   52550c94d6d51895a3287442eaf1fdc8
#
_cell.length_a   1.000
_cell.length_b   1.000
_cell.length_c   1.000
_cell.angle_alpha   90.00
_cell.angle_beta   90.00
_cell.angle_gamma   90.00
#
_symmetry.space_group_name_H-M   'P 1'
#
loop_
_entity.id
_entity.type
_entity.pdbx_description
1 polymer ?
#
loop_
_entity_poly.entity_id
_entity_poly.type
_entity_poly.pdbx_seq_one_letter_code
_entity_poly.pdbx_strand_id
1 'polypeptide(L)'
;MASKFYAVQKGKIPGIYNSWDDCKKMVDGFPGAVYKSFKTLEEAEAFVGAEDTSRKRSEKAEKPDTGKQEQNPAVYAFVDGSYNIATKVYGYGGFLVHNGEKEVLQGSGNDAEMASMRNVSGEILGAMAAVERAIELKLPEVTIYYDYMGIEMWAEGAWKRNRQGTIAYYEYMQSAKNKIRIKFVKVKGHSGVDGNEEADHLAKEAVGNTI
;
A
#
# COMPACT_ATOMS: atom_id res chain seq x y z
N MET A 1 26.40 -5.39 8.73
CA MET A 1 25.52 -6.50 9.17
C MET A 1 24.27 -6.42 8.31
N ALA A 2 23.83 -7.52 7.72
CA ALA A 2 22.62 -7.53 6.90
C ALA A 2 21.39 -7.22 7.78
N SER A 3 20.65 -6.20 7.44
CA SER A 3 19.38 -5.86 8.10
C SER A 3 18.38 -7.00 7.90
N LYS A 4 17.80 -7.49 9.00
CA LYS A 4 16.73 -8.49 8.96
C LYS A 4 15.40 -7.80 9.22
N PHE A 5 14.38 -8.23 8.50
CA PHE A 5 13.00 -7.81 8.71
C PHE A 5 12.24 -8.91 9.46
N TYR A 6 11.56 -8.54 10.53
CA TYR A 6 10.77 -9.46 11.35
C TYR A 6 9.30 -9.21 11.09
N ALA A 7 8.64 -10.14 10.43
CA ALA A 7 7.23 -10.04 10.07
C ALA A 7 6.37 -10.79 11.10
N VAL A 8 5.36 -10.13 11.62
CA VAL A 8 4.33 -10.68 12.51
C VAL A 8 3.03 -10.72 11.75
N GLN A 9 2.60 -11.91 11.36
CA GLN A 9 1.31 -12.14 10.71
C GLN A 9 0.19 -12.18 11.74
N LYS A 10 0.45 -12.80 12.90
CA LYS A 10 -0.50 -12.90 14.00
C LYS A 10 0.22 -12.62 15.33
N GLY A 11 -0.25 -11.60 16.04
CA GLY A 11 0.34 -11.13 17.30
C GLY A 11 -0.51 -10.01 17.89
N LYS A 12 0.00 -9.33 18.91
CA LYS A 12 -0.67 -8.16 19.51
C LYS A 12 -0.87 -7.04 18.49
N ILE A 13 0.13 -6.81 17.65
CA ILE A 13 0.06 -5.91 16.50
C ILE A 13 0.75 -6.61 15.34
N PRO A 14 0.02 -7.07 14.30
CA PRO A 14 0.62 -7.56 13.06
C PRO A 14 1.42 -6.46 12.36
N GLY A 15 2.49 -6.83 11.66
CA GLY A 15 3.32 -5.84 10.97
C GLY A 15 4.76 -6.29 10.78
N ILE A 16 5.60 -5.40 10.22
CA ILE A 16 7.00 -5.66 9.96
C ILE A 16 7.86 -4.80 10.90
N TYR A 17 8.82 -5.43 11.54
CA TYR A 17 9.70 -4.82 12.54
C TYR A 17 11.15 -4.94 12.09
N ASN A 18 11.93 -3.88 12.28
CA ASN A 18 13.34 -3.84 11.93
C ASN A 18 14.25 -4.39 13.05
N SER A 19 13.69 -4.71 14.21
CA SER A 19 14.42 -5.30 15.34
C SER A 19 13.67 -6.51 15.90
N TRP A 20 14.46 -7.49 16.39
CA TRP A 20 13.89 -8.63 17.11
C TRP A 20 13.19 -8.22 18.40
N ASP A 21 13.71 -7.23 19.09
CA ASP A 21 13.15 -6.78 20.38
C ASP A 21 11.74 -6.19 20.22
N ASP A 22 11.50 -5.47 19.12
CA ASP A 22 10.17 -4.93 18.82
C ASP A 22 9.21 -6.03 18.33
N CYS A 23 9.68 -6.94 17.49
CA CYS A 23 8.91 -8.10 17.08
C CYS A 23 8.51 -8.98 18.28
N LYS A 24 9.45 -9.23 19.19
CA LYS A 24 9.24 -10.03 20.40
C LYS A 24 8.12 -9.46 21.27
N LYS A 25 8.07 -8.14 21.48
CA LYS A 25 7.01 -7.48 22.25
C LYS A 25 5.61 -7.75 21.68
N MET A 26 5.53 -7.95 20.35
CA MET A 26 4.26 -8.17 19.64
C MET A 26 3.80 -9.63 19.66
N VAL A 27 4.72 -10.57 19.86
CA VAL A 27 4.40 -11.99 19.85
C VAL A 27 4.46 -12.63 21.23
N ASP A 28 5.21 -12.05 22.17
CA ASP A 28 5.39 -12.57 23.51
C ASP A 28 4.08 -12.55 24.31
N GLY A 29 3.69 -13.71 24.83
CA GLY A 29 2.44 -13.88 25.56
C GLY A 29 1.17 -13.84 24.68
N PHE A 30 1.29 -13.85 23.34
CA PHE A 30 0.13 -13.90 22.44
C PHE A 30 -0.11 -15.36 21.97
N PRO A 31 -1.22 -16.00 22.38
CA PRO A 31 -1.51 -17.38 21.99
C PRO A 31 -1.67 -17.54 20.48
N GLY A 32 -0.88 -18.43 19.87
CA GLY A 32 -0.92 -18.67 18.43
C GLY A 32 -0.28 -17.58 17.60
N ALA A 33 0.70 -16.84 18.12
CA ALA A 33 1.49 -15.89 17.35
C ALA A 33 2.16 -16.55 16.14
N VAL A 34 2.09 -15.88 14.98
CA VAL A 34 2.73 -16.31 13.72
C VAL A 34 3.67 -15.20 13.27
N TYR A 35 4.95 -15.50 13.26
CA TYR A 35 5.99 -14.55 12.87
C TYR A 35 7.19 -15.24 12.23
N LYS A 36 7.94 -14.50 11.42
CA LYS A 36 9.15 -15.00 10.74
C LYS A 36 10.10 -13.86 10.42
N SER A 37 11.41 -14.15 10.34
CA SER A 37 12.42 -13.19 9.89
C SER A 37 12.78 -13.40 8.43
N PHE A 38 13.01 -12.30 7.70
CA PHE A 38 13.32 -12.28 6.28
C PHE A 38 14.56 -11.44 6.01
N LYS A 39 15.19 -11.66 4.85
CA LYS A 39 16.35 -10.88 4.43
C LYS A 39 15.95 -9.64 3.63
N THR A 40 14.78 -9.67 3.01
CA THR A 40 14.23 -8.56 2.23
C THR A 40 12.90 -8.10 2.82
N LEU A 41 12.57 -6.84 2.58
CA LEU A 41 11.29 -6.27 2.99
C LEU A 41 10.13 -6.94 2.23
N GLU A 42 10.31 -7.20 0.93
CA GLU A 42 9.31 -7.83 0.06
C GLU A 42 8.88 -9.23 0.55
N GLU A 43 9.85 -10.05 0.99
CA GLU A 43 9.55 -11.37 1.59
C GLU A 43 8.77 -11.23 2.90
N ALA A 44 9.08 -10.22 3.72
CA ALA A 44 8.39 -9.94 4.97
C ALA A 44 6.95 -9.47 4.74
N GLU A 45 6.73 -8.66 3.72
CA GLU A 45 5.42 -8.16 3.29
C GLU A 45 4.53 -9.28 2.75
N ALA A 46 5.08 -10.13 1.88
CA ALA A 46 4.38 -11.30 1.36
C ALA A 46 3.90 -12.23 2.48
N PHE A 47 4.70 -12.36 3.55
CA PHE A 47 4.36 -13.18 4.71
C PHE A 47 3.22 -12.57 5.55
N VAL A 48 3.23 -11.26 5.78
CA VAL A 48 2.17 -10.57 6.55
C VAL A 48 0.86 -10.53 5.76
N GLY A 49 0.95 -10.40 4.43
CA GLY A 49 -0.22 -10.37 3.53
C GLY A 49 -0.81 -11.74 3.20
N ALA A 50 -0.15 -12.85 3.54
CA ALA A 50 -0.70 -14.20 3.35
C ALA A 50 -1.80 -14.46 4.39
N GLU A 51 -3.04 -14.59 3.94
CA GLU A 51 -4.16 -14.99 4.80
C GLU A 51 -3.87 -16.35 5.48
N ASP A 52 -4.19 -16.43 6.76
CA ASP A 52 -4.15 -17.69 7.53
C ASP A 52 -5.16 -18.70 6.94
N THR A 53 -4.68 -19.58 6.08
CA THR A 53 -5.49 -20.64 5.45
C THR A 53 -5.95 -21.74 6.44
N SER A 54 -5.69 -21.58 7.74
CA SER A 54 -6.03 -22.59 8.77
C SER A 54 -7.47 -22.48 9.32
N ARG A 55 -8.29 -21.51 8.87
CA ARG A 55 -9.68 -21.34 9.32
C ARG A 55 -10.77 -21.80 8.36
N LYS A 56 -10.47 -22.58 7.31
CA LYS A 56 -11.50 -23.21 6.45
C LYS A 56 -11.58 -24.70 6.68
N ARG A 57 -12.15 -25.11 7.82
CA ARG A 57 -12.76 -26.43 7.95
C ARG A 57 -14.03 -26.35 8.79
N SER A 58 -15.06 -25.80 8.23
CA SER A 58 -16.49 -26.09 8.38
C SER A 58 -17.30 -24.90 7.89
N GLU A 59 -17.57 -24.86 6.60
CA GLU A 59 -18.85 -24.46 6.08
C GLU A 59 -18.92 -24.82 4.59
N LYS A 60 -20.04 -25.40 4.26
CA LYS A 60 -20.45 -26.10 3.06
C LYS A 60 -20.18 -25.33 1.77
N ALA A 61 -19.62 -26.02 0.79
CA ALA A 61 -19.39 -25.55 -0.56
C ALA A 61 -20.68 -25.05 -1.23
N GLU A 62 -20.76 -23.78 -1.52
CA GLU A 62 -21.50 -23.26 -2.65
C GLU A 62 -20.50 -22.86 -3.73
N LYS A 63 -20.72 -23.38 -4.93
CA LYS A 63 -19.89 -23.11 -6.11
C LYS A 63 -19.95 -21.61 -6.41
N PRO A 64 -18.84 -20.94 -6.77
CA PRO A 64 -18.91 -19.59 -7.27
C PRO A 64 -19.58 -19.62 -8.65
N ASP A 65 -20.66 -18.88 -8.74
CA ASP A 65 -21.35 -18.54 -9.97
C ASP A 65 -20.38 -17.75 -10.88
N THR A 66 -20.09 -18.33 -12.02
CA THR A 66 -19.29 -17.70 -13.08
C THR A 66 -20.12 -16.61 -13.72
N GLY A 67 -19.75 -15.33 -13.48
CA GLY A 67 -20.30 -14.29 -14.34
C GLY A 67 -20.71 -12.95 -13.70
N LYS A 68 -19.96 -12.46 -12.72
CA LYS A 68 -19.99 -11.02 -12.45
C LYS A 68 -18.60 -10.45 -12.69
N GLN A 69 -18.41 -9.76 -13.81
CA GLN A 69 -17.39 -8.74 -13.90
C GLN A 69 -17.65 -7.79 -12.71
N GLU A 70 -16.77 -7.78 -11.72
CA GLU A 70 -16.77 -6.76 -10.69
C GLU A 70 -16.56 -5.43 -11.42
N GLN A 71 -17.64 -4.69 -11.61
CA GLN A 71 -17.56 -3.35 -12.17
C GLN A 71 -16.77 -2.52 -11.18
N ASN A 72 -15.69 -1.91 -11.64
CA ASN A 72 -14.93 -0.95 -10.85
C ASN A 72 -15.90 0.08 -10.23
N PRO A 73 -15.65 0.53 -8.99
CA PRO A 73 -16.45 1.58 -8.38
C PRO A 73 -16.48 2.81 -9.29
N ALA A 74 -17.51 3.65 -9.16
CA ALA A 74 -17.69 4.83 -10.00
C ALA A 74 -16.52 5.83 -9.90
N VAL A 75 -15.82 5.84 -8.76
CA VAL A 75 -14.62 6.66 -8.50
C VAL A 75 -13.52 5.77 -7.92
N TYR A 76 -12.43 5.66 -8.65
CA TYR A 76 -11.30 4.86 -8.20
C TYR A 76 -9.97 5.39 -8.74
N ALA A 77 -8.90 5.07 -8.06
CA ALA A 77 -7.54 5.36 -8.48
C ALA A 77 -6.66 4.12 -8.35
N PHE A 78 -5.74 3.94 -9.28
CA PHE A 78 -4.58 3.06 -9.14
C PHE A 78 -3.36 3.93 -8.87
N VAL A 79 -2.53 3.51 -7.93
CA VAL A 79 -1.30 4.22 -7.56
C VAL A 79 -0.16 3.23 -7.36
N ASP A 80 1.03 3.65 -7.74
CA ASP A 80 2.27 2.90 -7.54
C ASP A 80 3.43 3.86 -7.31
N GLY A 81 4.50 3.36 -6.69
CA GLY A 81 5.69 4.11 -6.36
C GLY A 81 6.94 3.57 -7.03
N SER A 82 7.82 4.47 -7.47
CA SER A 82 9.11 4.11 -8.04
C SER A 82 10.25 4.90 -7.39
N TYR A 83 11.47 4.35 -7.50
CA TYR A 83 12.68 4.99 -7.00
C TYR A 83 13.86 4.79 -7.96
N ASN A 84 14.53 5.87 -8.30
CA ASN A 84 15.74 5.82 -9.09
C ASN A 84 16.97 5.83 -8.17
N ILE A 85 17.70 4.71 -8.15
CA ILE A 85 18.88 4.53 -7.27
C ILE A 85 20.01 5.48 -7.64
N ALA A 86 20.18 5.81 -8.92
CA ALA A 86 21.27 6.64 -9.39
C ALA A 86 21.06 8.12 -9.03
N THR A 87 19.83 8.61 -9.20
CA THR A 87 19.47 10.02 -8.95
C THR A 87 18.92 10.25 -7.55
N LYS A 88 18.57 9.19 -6.82
CA LYS A 88 17.87 9.22 -5.51
C LYS A 88 16.51 9.93 -5.56
N VAL A 89 15.90 9.99 -6.73
CA VAL A 89 14.57 10.52 -6.94
C VAL A 89 13.55 9.41 -6.66
N TYR A 90 12.57 9.70 -5.82
CA TYR A 90 11.37 8.90 -5.63
C TYR A 90 10.22 9.54 -6.40
N GLY A 91 9.26 8.76 -6.83
CA GLY A 91 8.11 9.28 -7.54
C GLY A 91 6.92 8.35 -7.49
N TYR A 92 5.78 8.88 -7.87
CA TYR A 92 4.56 8.13 -8.02
C TYR A 92 4.00 8.27 -9.42
N GLY A 93 3.28 7.25 -9.81
CA GLY A 93 2.45 7.24 -10.99
C GLY A 93 1.12 6.58 -10.68
N GLY A 94 0.12 6.95 -11.42
CA GLY A 94 -1.21 6.41 -11.27
C GLY A 94 -2.24 7.20 -12.06
N PHE A 95 -3.49 6.92 -11.81
CA PHE A 95 -4.60 7.66 -12.40
C PHE A 95 -5.84 7.60 -11.53
N LEU A 96 -6.67 8.63 -11.63
CA LEU A 96 -8.00 8.71 -11.04
C LEU A 96 -9.04 8.57 -12.14
N VAL A 97 -10.03 7.70 -11.92
CA VAL A 97 -11.20 7.58 -12.80
C VAL A 97 -12.42 8.11 -12.07
N HIS A 98 -13.13 9.02 -12.70
CA HIS A 98 -14.38 9.57 -12.22
C HIS A 98 -15.28 9.97 -13.40
N ASN A 99 -16.57 9.78 -13.29
CA ASN A 99 -17.54 10.12 -14.35
C ASN A 99 -17.21 9.55 -15.75
N GLY A 100 -16.48 8.44 -15.81
CA GLY A 100 -16.00 7.84 -17.06
C GLY A 100 -14.75 8.49 -17.66
N GLU A 101 -14.19 9.50 -17.02
CA GLU A 101 -12.93 10.15 -17.40
C GLU A 101 -11.78 9.60 -16.60
N LYS A 102 -10.61 9.45 -17.24
CA LYS A 102 -9.36 9.05 -16.61
C LYS A 102 -8.38 10.23 -16.58
N GLU A 103 -7.93 10.60 -15.39
CA GLU A 103 -6.94 11.64 -15.16
C GLU A 103 -5.64 11.02 -14.64
N VAL A 104 -4.52 11.27 -15.30
CA VAL A 104 -3.20 10.79 -14.89
C VAL A 104 -2.71 11.58 -13.69
N LEU A 105 -2.17 10.88 -12.70
CA LEU A 105 -1.55 11.41 -11.49
C LEU A 105 -0.08 11.01 -11.49
N GLN A 106 0.82 11.99 -11.50
CA GLN A 106 2.24 11.72 -11.58
C GLN A 106 3.04 12.81 -10.86
N GLY A 107 4.08 12.43 -10.15
CA GLY A 107 4.96 13.39 -9.51
C GLY A 107 6.21 12.73 -8.93
N SER A 108 7.20 13.54 -8.60
CA SER A 108 8.46 13.07 -8.06
C SER A 108 9.05 14.07 -7.06
N GLY A 109 10.01 13.58 -6.25
CA GLY A 109 10.74 14.39 -5.28
C GLY A 109 12.10 13.78 -4.97
N ASN A 110 12.94 14.58 -4.29
CA ASN A 110 14.30 14.21 -3.93
C ASN A 110 14.67 14.56 -2.48
N ASP A 111 13.68 14.82 -1.62
CA ASP A 111 13.93 15.01 -0.20
C ASP A 111 14.65 13.80 0.39
N ALA A 112 15.71 14.03 1.16
CA ALA A 112 16.60 12.97 1.62
C ALA A 112 15.92 11.98 2.57
N GLU A 113 15.02 12.43 3.44
CA GLU A 113 14.30 11.58 4.38
C GLU A 113 13.29 10.71 3.64
N MET A 114 12.49 11.31 2.76
CA MET A 114 11.58 10.57 1.90
C MET A 114 12.33 9.60 0.98
N ALA A 115 13.41 10.02 0.34
CA ALA A 115 14.25 9.17 -0.50
C ALA A 115 14.81 7.93 0.23
N SER A 116 14.96 8.01 1.57
CA SER A 116 15.38 6.86 2.39
C SER A 116 14.34 5.72 2.43
N MET A 117 13.08 6.01 2.14
CA MET A 117 11.99 5.03 2.05
C MET A 117 11.82 4.49 0.61
N ARG A 118 12.58 5.00 -0.36
CA ARG A 118 12.60 4.58 -1.77
C ARG A 118 11.21 4.64 -2.43
N ASN A 119 10.79 3.54 -3.09
CA ASN A 119 9.49 3.42 -3.75
C ASN A 119 8.30 3.65 -2.79
N VAL A 120 8.43 3.28 -1.52
CA VAL A 120 7.37 3.50 -0.52
C VAL A 120 6.98 4.97 -0.40
N SER A 121 7.92 5.91 -0.61
CA SER A 121 7.60 7.34 -0.66
C SER A 121 6.71 7.69 -1.85
N GLY A 122 6.96 7.08 -2.99
CA GLY A 122 6.09 7.22 -4.16
C GLY A 122 4.68 6.68 -3.88
N GLU A 123 4.56 5.48 -3.31
CA GLU A 123 3.28 4.89 -2.92
C GLU A 123 2.44 5.81 -2.02
N ILE A 124 3.08 6.35 -0.97
CA ILE A 124 2.46 7.29 -0.03
C ILE A 124 1.98 8.53 -0.77
N LEU A 125 2.83 9.15 -1.58
CA LEU A 125 2.50 10.39 -2.29
C LEU A 125 1.43 10.16 -3.36
N GLY A 126 1.47 9.02 -4.05
CA GLY A 126 0.46 8.66 -5.03
C GLY A 126 -0.93 8.50 -4.40
N ALA A 127 -1.00 7.81 -3.26
CA ALA A 127 -2.25 7.68 -2.51
C ALA A 127 -2.77 9.03 -2.02
N MET A 128 -1.88 9.91 -1.52
CA MET A 128 -2.26 11.26 -1.10
C MET A 128 -2.75 12.10 -2.29
N ALA A 129 -2.06 12.06 -3.42
CA ALA A 129 -2.43 12.80 -4.62
C ALA A 129 -3.81 12.38 -5.16
N ALA A 130 -4.11 11.08 -5.15
CA ALA A 130 -5.41 10.58 -5.56
C ALA A 130 -6.54 11.05 -4.64
N VAL A 131 -6.32 11.04 -3.33
CA VAL A 131 -7.29 11.53 -2.34
C VAL A 131 -7.47 13.05 -2.45
N GLU A 132 -6.38 13.80 -2.56
CA GLU A 132 -6.41 15.25 -2.72
C GLU A 132 -7.19 15.66 -3.96
N ARG A 133 -6.91 15.01 -5.09
CA ARG A 133 -7.61 15.30 -6.34
C ARG A 133 -9.10 14.98 -6.26
N ALA A 134 -9.46 13.88 -5.62
CA ALA A 134 -10.87 13.53 -5.40
C ALA A 134 -11.59 14.55 -4.49
N ILE A 135 -10.90 15.12 -3.48
CA ILE A 135 -11.43 16.20 -2.63
C ILE A 135 -11.62 17.49 -3.43
N GLU A 136 -10.64 17.89 -4.25
CA GLU A 136 -10.73 19.07 -5.12
C GLU A 136 -11.94 18.99 -6.05
N LEU A 137 -12.16 17.81 -6.63
CA LEU A 137 -13.30 17.51 -7.50
C LEU A 137 -14.63 17.36 -6.73
N LYS A 138 -14.61 17.48 -5.40
CA LYS A 138 -15.78 17.34 -4.49
C LYS A 138 -16.48 16.00 -4.65
N LEU A 139 -15.71 14.94 -4.92
CA LEU A 139 -16.25 13.60 -5.03
C LEU A 139 -16.63 13.06 -3.64
N PRO A 140 -17.69 12.27 -3.53
CA PRO A 140 -18.17 11.77 -2.23
C PRO A 140 -17.30 10.65 -1.67
N GLU A 141 -16.65 9.90 -2.55
CA GLU A 141 -15.77 8.79 -2.17
C GLU A 141 -14.70 8.54 -3.23
N VAL A 142 -13.62 7.84 -2.84
CA VAL A 142 -12.60 7.32 -3.74
C VAL A 142 -12.15 5.94 -3.26
N THR A 143 -11.96 5.01 -4.19
CA THR A 143 -11.37 3.70 -3.94
C THR A 143 -9.93 3.70 -4.44
N ILE A 144 -8.97 3.48 -3.54
CA ILE A 144 -7.53 3.40 -3.87
C ILE A 144 -7.16 1.94 -4.07
N TYR A 145 -6.74 1.59 -5.28
CA TYR A 145 -6.12 0.32 -5.62
C TYR A 145 -4.60 0.44 -5.45
N TYR A 146 -4.00 -0.45 -4.69
CA TYR A 146 -2.59 -0.42 -4.30
C TYR A 146 -2.04 -1.84 -4.13
N ASP A 147 -0.73 -2.04 -4.27
CA ASP A 147 -0.12 -3.35 -4.06
C ASP A 147 0.74 -3.43 -2.77
N TYR A 148 1.20 -2.29 -2.23
CA TYR A 148 1.96 -2.23 -1.00
C TYR A 148 1.06 -2.07 0.24
N MET A 149 1.00 -3.11 1.09
CA MET A 149 0.11 -3.18 2.27
C MET A 149 0.23 -1.96 3.21
N GLY A 150 1.39 -1.30 3.27
CA GLY A 150 1.59 -0.14 4.12
C GLY A 150 0.64 1.02 3.84
N ILE A 151 0.14 1.13 2.61
CA ILE A 151 -0.77 2.20 2.20
C ILE A 151 -2.06 2.17 3.04
N GLU A 152 -2.70 1.02 3.16
CA GLU A 152 -3.89 0.87 4.00
C GLU A 152 -3.54 0.87 5.48
N MET A 153 -2.53 0.08 5.87
CA MET A 153 -2.21 -0.15 7.29
C MET A 153 -1.77 1.12 8.02
N TRP A 154 -1.04 2.00 7.36
CA TRP A 154 -0.69 3.30 7.94
C TRP A 154 -1.87 4.26 7.92
N ALA A 155 -2.66 4.31 6.85
CA ALA A 155 -3.84 5.16 6.77
C ALA A 155 -4.89 4.82 7.84
N GLU A 156 -5.03 3.53 8.18
CA GLU A 156 -5.94 3.05 9.24
C GLU A 156 -5.31 3.08 10.65
N GLY A 157 -4.02 3.41 10.76
CA GLY A 157 -3.31 3.44 12.03
C GLY A 157 -2.94 2.06 12.59
N ALA A 158 -3.13 1.00 11.80
CA ALA A 158 -2.85 -0.38 12.20
C ALA A 158 -1.35 -0.67 12.33
N TRP A 159 -0.51 -0.03 11.51
CA TRP A 159 0.94 -0.16 11.60
C TRP A 159 1.59 1.03 12.32
N LYS A 160 2.67 0.72 13.07
CA LYS A 160 3.49 1.74 13.72
C LYS A 160 4.17 2.62 12.69
N ARG A 161 4.18 3.91 12.91
CA ARG A 161 4.78 4.96 12.08
C ARG A 161 6.06 5.46 12.72
N ASN A 162 7.21 5.14 12.14
CA ASN A 162 8.53 5.47 12.68
C ASN A 162 9.32 6.44 11.78
N ARG A 163 8.75 6.80 10.63
CA ARG A 163 9.33 7.73 9.67
C ARG A 163 8.42 8.94 9.56
N GLN A 164 9.01 10.11 9.36
CA GLN A 164 8.25 11.36 9.23
C GLN A 164 7.24 11.27 8.08
N GLY A 165 7.63 10.68 6.94
CA GLY A 165 6.72 10.45 5.82
C GLY A 165 5.50 9.58 6.17
N THR A 166 5.67 8.51 6.95
CA THR A 166 4.54 7.66 7.37
C THR A 166 3.66 8.33 8.42
N ILE A 167 4.24 9.19 9.28
CA ILE A 167 3.48 9.99 10.24
C ILE A 167 2.63 11.03 9.50
N ALA A 168 3.25 11.80 8.61
CA ALA A 168 2.56 12.81 7.81
C ALA A 168 1.44 12.20 6.92
N TYR A 169 1.69 11.03 6.34
CA TYR A 169 0.70 10.29 5.59
C TYR A 169 -0.53 9.94 6.44
N TYR A 170 -0.32 9.39 7.63
CA TYR A 170 -1.40 9.07 8.55
C TYR A 170 -2.21 10.32 8.92
N GLU A 171 -1.55 11.39 9.33
CA GLU A 171 -2.20 12.65 9.71
C GLU A 171 -3.02 13.22 8.56
N TYR A 172 -2.47 13.21 7.35
CA TYR A 172 -3.18 13.61 6.14
C TYR A 172 -4.44 12.76 5.92
N MET A 173 -4.32 11.43 5.95
CA MET A 173 -5.43 10.52 5.71
C MET A 173 -6.53 10.65 6.79
N GLN A 174 -6.16 10.86 8.07
CA GLN A 174 -7.15 11.14 9.12
C GLN A 174 -7.91 12.45 8.87
N SER A 175 -7.22 13.50 8.43
CA SER A 175 -7.84 14.76 8.04
C SER A 175 -8.76 14.59 6.82
N ALA A 176 -8.30 13.87 5.80
CA ALA A 176 -9.04 13.65 4.57
C ALA A 176 -10.32 12.85 4.77
N LYS A 177 -10.33 11.88 5.70
CA LYS A 177 -11.54 11.09 6.07
C LYS A 177 -12.71 11.94 6.56
N ASN A 178 -12.45 13.16 7.03
CA ASN A 178 -13.51 14.11 7.39
C ASN A 178 -14.15 14.79 6.16
N LYS A 179 -13.51 14.70 4.99
CA LYS A 179 -13.92 15.39 3.75
C LYS A 179 -14.45 14.44 2.69
N ILE A 180 -13.90 13.22 2.64
CA ILE A 180 -14.21 12.23 1.62
C ILE A 180 -14.17 10.82 2.23
N ARG A 181 -15.02 9.92 1.74
CA ARG A 181 -14.92 8.50 2.07
C ARG A 181 -13.80 7.84 1.28
N ILE A 182 -12.82 7.27 1.98
CA ILE A 182 -11.67 6.58 1.37
C ILE A 182 -11.85 5.08 1.57
N LYS A 183 -11.75 4.32 0.49
CA LYS A 183 -11.74 2.85 0.49
C LYS A 183 -10.40 2.36 -0.04
N PHE A 184 -9.90 1.27 0.49
CA PHE A 184 -8.65 0.66 0.08
C PHE A 184 -8.92 -0.73 -0.49
N VAL A 185 -8.34 -1.03 -1.66
CA VAL A 185 -8.42 -2.35 -2.30
C VAL A 185 -7.02 -2.79 -2.68
N LYS A 186 -6.54 -3.82 -1.98
CA LYS A 186 -5.24 -4.40 -2.29
C LYS A 186 -5.32 -5.24 -3.56
N VAL A 187 -4.46 -4.93 -4.51
CA VAL A 187 -4.20 -5.74 -5.70
C VAL A 187 -2.91 -6.52 -5.53
N LYS A 188 -2.74 -7.56 -6.33
CA LYS A 188 -1.47 -8.29 -6.37
C LYS A 188 -0.56 -7.60 -7.36
N GLY A 189 0.61 -7.16 -6.92
CA GLY A 189 1.63 -6.56 -7.79
C GLY A 189 2.04 -7.50 -8.93
N HIS A 190 2.31 -6.95 -10.10
CA HIS A 190 2.74 -7.67 -11.31
C HIS A 190 1.89 -8.90 -11.67
N SER A 191 0.57 -8.82 -11.50
CA SER A 191 -0.35 -9.94 -11.73
C SER A 191 -1.21 -9.81 -12.98
N GLY A 192 -0.90 -8.86 -13.88
CA GLY A 192 -1.68 -8.61 -15.09
C GLY A 192 -2.97 -7.83 -14.83
N VAL A 193 -3.07 -7.11 -13.71
CA VAL A 193 -4.14 -6.13 -13.50
C VAL A 193 -3.78 -4.87 -14.27
N ASP A 194 -4.43 -4.61 -15.39
CA ASP A 194 -4.12 -3.53 -16.34
C ASP A 194 -3.89 -2.17 -15.66
N GLY A 195 -4.69 -1.82 -14.66
CA GLY A 195 -4.56 -0.56 -13.93
C GLY A 195 -3.30 -0.47 -13.08
N ASN A 196 -2.87 -1.57 -12.46
CA ASN A 196 -1.65 -1.59 -11.65
C ASN A 196 -0.38 -1.53 -12.52
N GLU A 197 -0.40 -2.20 -13.68
CA GLU A 197 0.71 -2.13 -14.63
C GLU A 197 0.87 -0.73 -15.23
N GLU A 198 -0.25 -0.06 -15.52
CA GLU A 198 -0.23 1.33 -15.98
C GLU A 198 0.33 2.27 -14.90
N ALA A 199 -0.06 2.10 -13.64
CA ALA A 199 0.46 2.89 -12.52
C ALA A 199 1.97 2.69 -12.32
N ASP A 200 2.46 1.44 -12.38
CA ASP A 200 3.90 1.10 -12.32
C ASP A 200 4.68 1.79 -13.46
N HIS A 201 4.14 1.74 -14.69
CA HIS A 201 4.76 2.42 -15.82
C HIS A 201 4.89 3.92 -15.58
N LEU A 202 3.80 4.58 -15.19
CA LEU A 202 3.78 6.01 -14.88
C LEU A 202 4.74 6.38 -13.73
N ALA A 203 4.83 5.52 -12.70
CA ALA A 203 5.74 5.74 -11.58
C ALA A 203 7.22 5.66 -12.00
N LYS A 204 7.57 4.69 -12.87
CA LYS A 204 8.92 4.57 -13.43
C LYS A 204 9.29 5.77 -14.29
N GLU A 205 8.36 6.24 -15.13
CA GLU A 205 8.55 7.43 -15.95
C GLU A 205 8.81 8.66 -15.08
N ALA A 206 8.05 8.84 -13.98
CA ALA A 206 8.19 9.97 -13.06
C ALA A 206 9.59 10.14 -12.46
N VAL A 207 10.36 9.05 -12.34
CA VAL A 207 11.72 9.08 -11.78
C VAL A 207 12.81 8.91 -12.84
N GLY A 208 12.44 8.89 -14.12
CA GLY A 208 13.39 8.70 -15.23
C GLY A 208 14.00 7.30 -15.29
N ASN A 209 13.31 6.29 -14.78
CA ASN A 209 13.69 4.90 -14.99
C ASN A 209 13.25 4.47 -16.41
N THR A 210 14.22 3.94 -17.18
CA THR A 210 13.92 3.40 -18.51
C THR A 210 13.06 2.14 -18.34
N ILE A 211 12.04 2.04 -19.15
CA ILE A 211 11.07 0.95 -19.18
C ILE A 211 11.60 -0.15 -20.05
#